data_f2128ba53ca7eb82db9cddfcbc492ed6
#
_entry.id   f2128ba53ca7eb82db9cddfcbc492ed6
#
_cell.length_a   1.000
_cell.length_b   1.000
_cell.length_c   1.000
_cell.angle_alpha   90.00
_cell.angle_beta   90.00
_cell.angle_gamma   90.00
#
_symmetry.space_group_name_H-M   'P 1'
#
loop_
_entity.id
_entity.type
_entity.pdbx_description
1 polymer ?
#
loop_
_entity_poly.entity_id
_entity_poly.type
_entity_poly.pdbx_seq_one_letter_code
_entity_poly.pdbx_strand_id
1 'polypeptide(L)'
;MAPAFARHGACLCLEANPADYGCDFMTSAADAARLVRAVAHPGVGLHLDTACMHLAGDDPRSLIETHADILRHVHVSEPFLGPFDSPVVDHAAIAAALRDIGYSGWVVLEMRATADPLAGLERAARFLAATYGSAHA
;
A
#
# COMPACT_ATOMS: atom_id res chain seq x y z
N MET A 1 21.34 -5.12 6.78
CA MET A 1 20.68 -4.72 5.51
C MET A 1 20.31 -3.24 5.49
N ALA A 2 19.57 -2.70 6.45
CA ALA A 2 19.11 -1.29 6.46
C ALA A 2 20.19 -0.24 6.14
N PRO A 3 21.42 -0.28 6.74
CA PRO A 3 22.46 0.68 6.39
C PRO A 3 22.93 0.61 4.93
N ALA A 4 22.85 -0.58 4.29
CA ALA A 4 23.24 -0.72 2.89
C ALA A 4 22.22 -0.02 1.98
N PHE A 5 20.92 -0.21 2.23
CA PHE A 5 19.86 0.49 1.48
C PHE A 5 20.01 2.01 1.60
N ALA A 6 20.14 2.53 2.82
CA ALA A 6 20.27 3.97 3.04
C ALA A 6 21.48 4.58 2.32
N ARG A 7 22.65 3.89 2.30
CA ARG A 7 23.84 4.37 1.58
C ARG A 7 23.64 4.50 0.08
N HIS A 8 22.71 3.76 -0.49
CA HIS A 8 22.38 3.80 -1.93
C HIS A 8 21.12 4.59 -2.24
N GLY A 9 20.59 5.37 -1.27
CA GLY A 9 19.37 6.15 -1.45
C GLY A 9 18.10 5.29 -1.64
N ALA A 10 18.17 4.01 -1.23
CA ALA A 10 17.05 3.07 -1.31
C ALA A 10 16.43 2.82 0.07
N CYS A 11 15.20 2.32 0.08
CA CYS A 11 14.47 1.94 1.29
C CYS A 11 13.91 0.52 1.10
N LEU A 12 14.16 -0.35 2.08
CA LEU A 12 13.47 -1.64 2.18
C LEU A 12 12.10 -1.37 2.82
N CYS A 13 11.04 -1.50 2.04
CA CYS A 13 9.68 -1.31 2.53
C CYS A 13 9.11 -2.65 3.03
N LEU A 14 8.58 -2.65 4.25
CA LEU A 14 7.96 -3.83 4.87
C LEU A 14 6.45 -3.77 4.64
N GLU A 15 5.94 -4.80 4.01
CA GLU A 15 4.53 -5.00 3.69
C GLU A 15 3.96 -6.12 4.56
N ALA A 16 2.80 -5.89 5.17
CA ALA A 16 2.04 -6.91 5.84
C ALA A 16 1.27 -7.77 4.83
N ASN A 17 1.25 -9.08 5.05
CA ASN A 17 0.43 -9.99 4.27
C ASN A 17 -0.53 -10.74 5.19
N PRO A 18 -1.87 -10.61 5.00
CA PRO A 18 -2.86 -11.15 5.92
C PRO A 18 -2.88 -12.69 5.94
N ALA A 19 -3.49 -13.24 7.00
CA ALA A 19 -3.64 -14.68 7.16
C ALA A 19 -4.40 -15.35 6.01
N ASP A 20 -5.27 -14.61 5.33
CA ASP A 20 -6.00 -15.03 4.13
C ASP A 20 -5.08 -15.45 2.97
N TYR A 21 -3.85 -14.94 2.96
CA TYR A 21 -2.80 -15.33 2.00
C TYR A 21 -1.89 -16.45 2.52
N GLY A 22 -2.24 -17.05 3.67
CA GLY A 22 -1.49 -18.14 4.29
C GLY A 22 -0.27 -17.67 5.09
N CYS A 23 -0.19 -16.39 5.42
CA CYS A 23 0.89 -15.83 6.23
C CYS A 23 0.60 -15.93 7.73
N ASP A 24 1.66 -16.10 8.53
CA ASP A 24 1.61 -16.19 10.00
C ASP A 24 2.52 -15.16 10.69
N PHE A 25 3.16 -14.27 9.93
CA PHE A 25 4.05 -13.24 10.44
C PHE A 25 3.77 -11.90 9.75
N MET A 26 3.68 -10.81 10.51
CA MET A 26 3.28 -9.47 10.04
C MET A 26 1.96 -9.52 9.23
N THR A 27 0.90 -9.99 9.88
CA THR A 27 -0.39 -10.21 9.21
C THR A 27 -1.30 -8.99 9.19
N SER A 28 -0.88 -7.87 9.82
CA SER A 28 -1.58 -6.58 9.80
C SER A 28 -0.60 -5.43 9.53
N ALA A 29 -1.09 -4.32 9.02
CA ALA A 29 -0.28 -3.12 8.80
C ALA A 29 0.31 -2.58 10.12
N ALA A 30 -0.40 -2.74 11.23
CA ALA A 30 0.12 -2.40 12.56
C ALA A 30 1.34 -3.25 12.95
N ASP A 31 1.38 -4.55 12.58
CA ASP A 31 2.53 -5.42 12.81
C ASP A 31 3.76 -4.94 12.04
N ALA A 32 3.58 -4.64 10.75
CA ALA A 32 4.63 -4.11 9.90
C ALA A 32 5.17 -2.78 10.44
N ALA A 33 4.28 -1.86 10.85
CA ALA A 33 4.65 -0.58 11.43
C ALA A 33 5.46 -0.74 12.73
N ARG A 34 5.06 -1.68 13.60
CA ARG A 34 5.84 -2.00 14.82
C ARG A 34 7.25 -2.46 14.49
N LEU A 35 7.41 -3.31 13.47
CA LEU A 35 8.73 -3.79 13.06
C LEU A 35 9.58 -2.68 12.46
N VAL A 36 9.02 -1.82 11.59
CA VAL A 36 9.70 -0.64 11.05
C VAL A 36 10.22 0.25 12.18
N ARG A 37 9.37 0.55 13.17
CA ARG A 37 9.75 1.36 14.33
C ARG A 37 10.79 0.68 15.21
N ALA A 38 10.74 -0.64 15.37
CA ALA A 38 11.75 -1.38 16.13
C ALA A 38 13.13 -1.37 15.43
N VAL A 39 13.15 -1.41 14.09
CA VAL A 39 14.41 -1.27 13.31
C VAL A 39 14.97 0.15 13.41
N ALA A 40 14.12 1.16 13.48
CA ALA A 40 14.47 2.58 13.69
C ALA A 40 15.61 3.07 12.77
N HIS A 41 15.54 2.77 11.47
CA HIS A 41 16.59 3.11 10.51
C HIS A 41 16.00 3.67 9.21
N PRO A 42 16.52 4.77 8.63
CA PRO A 42 15.98 5.40 7.42
C PRO A 42 15.99 4.52 6.16
N GLY A 43 16.77 3.45 6.16
CA GLY A 43 16.80 2.45 5.09
C GLY A 43 15.69 1.39 5.19
N VAL A 44 14.74 1.53 6.14
CA VAL A 44 13.55 0.66 6.28
C VAL A 44 12.33 1.55 6.46
N GLY A 45 11.25 1.23 5.76
CA GLY A 45 10.00 1.99 5.80
C GLY A 45 8.77 1.09 5.74
N LEU A 46 7.60 1.69 5.96
CA LEU A 46 6.33 1.01 5.88
C LEU A 46 5.83 1.00 4.44
N HIS A 47 5.33 -0.14 4.02
CA HIS A 47 4.54 -0.32 2.82
C HIS A 47 3.12 -0.69 3.22
N LEU A 48 2.13 0.03 2.71
CA LEU A 48 0.72 -0.27 2.88
C LEU A 48 0.16 -0.79 1.56
N ASP A 49 -0.51 -1.94 1.62
CA ASP A 49 -1.29 -2.49 0.52
C ASP A 49 -2.78 -2.41 0.85
N THR A 50 -3.60 -1.89 -0.08
CA THR A 50 -5.01 -1.61 0.18
C THR A 50 -5.84 -2.86 0.39
N ALA A 51 -5.59 -3.94 -0.36
CA ALA A 51 -6.29 -5.21 -0.18
C ALA A 51 -5.85 -5.92 1.10
N CYS A 52 -4.55 -5.86 1.44
CA CYS A 52 -4.04 -6.45 2.66
C CYS A 52 -4.64 -5.79 3.90
N MET A 53 -4.75 -4.46 3.93
CA MET A 53 -5.45 -3.74 5.00
C MET A 53 -6.93 -4.14 5.10
N HIS A 54 -7.62 -4.25 3.94
CA HIS A 54 -9.02 -4.65 3.89
C HIS A 54 -9.23 -6.06 4.46
N LEU A 55 -8.43 -7.05 4.04
CA LEU A 55 -8.51 -8.44 4.50
C LEU A 55 -8.13 -8.58 5.97
N ALA A 56 -7.17 -7.81 6.47
CA ALA A 56 -6.79 -7.79 7.87
C ALA A 56 -7.83 -7.10 8.78
N GLY A 57 -8.83 -6.43 8.20
CA GLY A 57 -9.81 -5.64 8.96
C GLY A 57 -9.22 -4.38 9.60
N ASP A 58 -8.12 -3.89 9.06
CA ASP A 58 -7.47 -2.66 9.49
C ASP A 58 -8.35 -1.43 9.20
N ASP A 59 -8.20 -0.36 9.99
CA ASP A 59 -8.73 0.98 9.67
C ASP A 59 -7.69 1.75 8.86
N PRO A 60 -7.85 1.90 7.52
CA PRO A 60 -6.84 2.50 6.68
C PRO A 60 -6.55 3.96 7.02
N ARG A 61 -7.59 4.76 7.38
CA ARG A 61 -7.40 6.17 7.75
C ARG A 61 -6.53 6.29 8.99
N SER A 62 -6.88 5.57 10.05
CA SER A 62 -6.13 5.58 11.30
C SER A 62 -4.67 5.15 11.09
N LEU A 63 -4.43 4.11 10.29
CA LEU A 63 -3.08 3.62 9.98
C LEU A 63 -2.25 4.65 9.20
N ILE A 64 -2.83 5.25 8.17
CA ILE A 64 -2.16 6.25 7.33
C ILE A 64 -1.78 7.47 8.17
N GLU A 65 -2.71 8.00 8.95
CA GLU A 65 -2.47 9.17 9.80
C GLU A 65 -1.42 8.88 10.89
N THR A 66 -1.52 7.73 11.56
CA THR A 66 -0.62 7.35 12.67
C THR A 66 0.80 7.07 12.20
N HIS A 67 0.97 6.59 10.98
CA HIS A 67 2.25 6.11 10.48
C HIS A 67 2.80 6.92 9.29
N ALA A 68 2.28 8.14 9.06
CA ALA A 68 2.68 9.03 7.97
C ALA A 68 4.20 9.26 7.90
N ASP A 69 4.87 9.35 9.05
CA ASP A 69 6.31 9.60 9.16
C ASP A 69 7.19 8.44 8.66
N ILE A 70 6.69 7.21 8.71
CA ILE A 70 7.42 6.01 8.26
C ILE A 70 6.87 5.41 6.96
N LEU A 71 5.73 5.89 6.46
CA LEU A 71 5.13 5.43 5.20
C LEU A 71 6.01 5.81 4.00
N ARG A 72 6.37 4.83 3.17
CA ARG A 72 7.26 5.01 2.02
C ARG A 72 6.69 4.52 0.70
N HIS A 73 5.75 3.59 0.74
CA HIS A 73 5.20 2.97 -0.46
C HIS A 73 3.74 2.57 -0.23
N VAL A 74 2.93 2.66 -1.28
CA VAL A 74 1.53 2.22 -1.26
C VAL A 74 1.23 1.40 -2.50
N HIS A 75 0.74 0.16 -2.30
CA HIS A 75 0.09 -0.60 -3.35
C HIS A 75 -1.42 -0.37 -3.33
N VAL A 76 -1.97 -0.15 -4.52
CA VAL A 76 -3.41 -0.13 -4.77
C VAL A 76 -3.77 -1.46 -5.40
N SER A 77 -4.47 -2.29 -4.65
CA SER A 77 -4.83 -3.65 -5.01
C SER A 77 -6.25 -3.98 -4.53
N GLU A 78 -6.84 -5.00 -5.11
CA GLU A 78 -8.07 -5.63 -4.64
C GLU A 78 -7.77 -7.02 -4.05
N PRO A 79 -8.60 -7.54 -3.12
CA PRO A 79 -8.39 -8.85 -2.52
C PRO A 79 -8.04 -9.93 -3.55
N PHE A 80 -7.02 -10.74 -3.23
CA PHE A 80 -6.48 -11.78 -4.11
C PHE A 80 -5.97 -11.26 -5.45
N LEU A 81 -5.54 -9.98 -5.50
CA LEU A 81 -5.10 -9.27 -6.71
C LEU A 81 -6.17 -9.26 -7.81
N GLY A 82 -7.41 -9.11 -7.40
CA GLY A 82 -8.57 -9.05 -8.29
C GLY A 82 -8.56 -7.85 -9.24
N PRO A 83 -9.43 -7.85 -10.26
CA PRO A 83 -9.57 -6.72 -11.19
C PRO A 83 -10.33 -5.57 -10.53
N PHE A 84 -10.12 -4.36 -11.06
CA PHE A 84 -10.78 -3.12 -10.59
C PHE A 84 -12.13 -2.84 -11.25
N ASP A 85 -12.78 -3.85 -11.82
CA ASP A 85 -14.09 -3.68 -12.47
C ASP A 85 -15.23 -3.52 -11.45
N SER A 86 -15.06 -4.06 -10.24
CA SER A 86 -16.01 -3.96 -9.13
C SER A 86 -15.23 -3.95 -7.80
N PRO A 87 -14.59 -2.83 -7.48
CA PRO A 87 -13.75 -2.74 -6.29
C PRO A 87 -14.57 -2.91 -5.00
N VAL A 88 -14.02 -3.64 -4.03
CA VAL A 88 -14.61 -3.85 -2.70
C VAL A 88 -13.88 -3.05 -1.62
N VAL A 89 -12.65 -2.63 -1.89
CA VAL A 89 -11.88 -1.76 -1.02
C VAL A 89 -12.39 -0.33 -1.13
N ASP A 90 -12.50 0.38 -0.01
CA ASP A 90 -12.84 1.82 -0.01
C ASP A 90 -11.62 2.67 -0.41
N HIS A 91 -11.28 2.61 -1.69
CA HIS A 91 -10.18 3.37 -2.27
C HIS A 91 -10.36 4.89 -2.15
N ALA A 92 -11.61 5.37 -2.13
CA ALA A 92 -11.88 6.80 -2.00
C ALA A 92 -11.46 7.34 -0.62
N ALA A 93 -11.78 6.60 0.44
CA ALA A 93 -11.36 6.94 1.80
C ALA A 93 -9.84 6.88 1.97
N ILE A 94 -9.18 5.85 1.40
CA ILE A 94 -7.72 5.69 1.42
C ILE A 94 -7.04 6.86 0.68
N ALA A 95 -7.49 7.17 -0.53
CA ALA A 95 -6.95 8.28 -1.32
C ALA A 95 -7.11 9.63 -0.60
N ALA A 96 -8.25 9.85 0.08
CA ALA A 96 -8.47 11.03 0.90
C ALA A 96 -7.47 11.10 2.06
N ALA A 97 -7.27 10.00 2.80
CA ALA A 97 -6.32 9.95 3.91
C ALA A 97 -4.88 10.22 3.46
N LEU A 98 -4.46 9.69 2.30
CA LEU A 98 -3.14 9.96 1.73
C LEU A 98 -2.96 11.43 1.36
N ARG A 99 -4.00 12.08 0.81
CA ARG A 99 -3.98 13.53 0.53
C ARG A 99 -3.89 14.35 1.82
N ASP A 100 -4.69 13.98 2.84
CA ASP A 100 -4.75 14.71 4.11
C ASP A 100 -3.39 14.76 4.82
N ILE A 101 -2.57 13.68 4.71
CA ILE A 101 -1.21 13.67 5.25
C ILE A 101 -0.16 14.27 4.29
N GLY A 102 -0.53 14.73 3.10
CA GLY A 102 0.41 15.23 2.10
C GLY A 102 1.37 14.15 1.58
N TYR A 103 0.89 12.90 1.42
CA TYR A 103 1.73 11.81 0.94
C TYR A 103 2.24 12.09 -0.48
N SER A 104 3.56 12.07 -0.67
CA SER A 104 4.23 12.33 -1.94
C SER A 104 5.08 11.15 -2.46
N GLY A 105 4.93 9.99 -1.85
CA GLY A 105 5.59 8.76 -2.29
C GLY A 105 4.87 8.08 -3.45
N TRP A 106 5.36 6.90 -3.82
CA TRP A 106 4.78 6.11 -4.91
C TRP A 106 3.47 5.45 -4.50
N VAL A 107 2.46 5.58 -5.36
CA VAL A 107 1.21 4.83 -5.34
C VAL A 107 1.20 3.95 -6.57
N VAL A 108 1.29 2.64 -6.38
CA VAL A 108 1.54 1.66 -7.44
C VAL A 108 0.38 0.66 -7.53
N LEU A 109 -0.09 0.43 -8.75
CA LEU A 109 -1.12 -0.57 -9.02
C LEU A 109 -0.54 -1.98 -8.91
N GLU A 110 -1.21 -2.87 -8.19
CA GLU A 110 -0.90 -4.29 -8.15
C GLU A 110 -2.14 -5.13 -8.44
N MET A 111 -2.06 -5.98 -9.48
CA MET A 111 -3.17 -6.86 -9.87
C MET A 111 -2.67 -8.08 -10.65
N ARG A 112 -3.45 -9.16 -10.66
CA ARG A 112 -3.22 -10.30 -11.56
C ARG A 112 -3.57 -9.93 -12.99
N ALA A 113 -2.89 -10.60 -13.95
CA ALA A 113 -3.31 -10.55 -15.34
C ALA A 113 -4.75 -11.06 -15.51
N THR A 114 -5.55 -10.32 -16.28
CA THR A 114 -6.90 -10.72 -16.68
C THR A 114 -6.87 -11.53 -17.99
N ALA A 115 -8.03 -12.03 -18.45
CA ALA A 115 -8.14 -12.74 -19.72
C ALA A 115 -7.71 -11.85 -20.92
N ASP A 116 -7.94 -10.53 -20.84
CA ASP A 116 -7.35 -9.52 -21.71
C ASP A 116 -6.46 -8.61 -20.85
N PRO A 117 -5.14 -8.89 -20.78
CA PRO A 117 -4.24 -8.16 -19.88
C PRO A 117 -4.11 -6.67 -20.22
N LEU A 118 -4.12 -6.31 -21.50
CA LEU A 118 -3.97 -4.92 -21.91
C LEU A 118 -5.20 -4.09 -21.54
N ALA A 119 -6.38 -4.57 -21.89
CA ALA A 119 -7.62 -3.90 -21.52
C ALA A 119 -7.82 -3.86 -19.98
N GLY A 120 -7.40 -4.92 -19.26
CA GLY A 120 -7.41 -4.95 -17.81
C GLY A 120 -6.52 -3.87 -17.21
N LEU A 121 -5.29 -3.76 -17.69
CA LEU A 121 -4.33 -2.73 -17.25
C LEU A 121 -4.84 -1.31 -17.55
N GLU A 122 -5.40 -1.07 -18.74
CA GLU A 122 -5.96 0.24 -19.08
C GLU A 122 -7.13 0.66 -18.17
N ARG A 123 -8.02 -0.30 -17.81
CA ARG A 123 -9.11 -0.01 -16.86
C ARG A 123 -8.59 0.33 -15.48
N ALA A 124 -7.65 -0.48 -14.97
CA ALA A 124 -7.03 -0.27 -13.68
C ALA A 124 -6.23 1.03 -13.61
N ALA A 125 -5.50 1.39 -14.67
CA ALA A 125 -4.78 2.66 -14.76
C ALA A 125 -5.74 3.87 -14.76
N ARG A 126 -6.86 3.79 -15.49
CA ARG A 126 -7.90 4.82 -15.43
C ARG A 126 -8.52 4.95 -14.03
N PHE A 127 -8.79 3.83 -13.37
CA PHE A 127 -9.29 3.82 -11.99
C PHE A 127 -8.27 4.50 -11.04
N LEU A 128 -7.00 4.10 -11.12
CA LEU A 128 -5.94 4.68 -10.30
C LEU A 128 -5.83 6.20 -10.51
N ALA A 129 -5.79 6.64 -11.76
CA ALA A 129 -5.69 8.07 -12.10
C ALA A 129 -6.90 8.86 -11.60
N ALA A 130 -8.11 8.32 -11.72
CA ALA A 130 -9.34 8.97 -11.27
C ALA A 130 -9.43 9.07 -9.74
N THR A 131 -8.94 8.06 -9.00
CA THR A 131 -9.10 7.98 -7.55
C THR A 131 -7.92 8.61 -6.79
N TYR A 132 -6.69 8.36 -7.25
CA TYR A 132 -5.46 8.77 -6.58
C TYR A 132 -4.70 9.90 -7.30
N GLY A 133 -5.00 10.17 -8.56
CA GLY A 133 -4.22 11.11 -9.39
C GLY A 133 -4.23 12.58 -8.95
N SER A 134 -5.17 13.00 -8.11
CA SER A 134 -5.20 14.35 -7.54
C SER A 134 -4.30 14.54 -6.31
N ALA A 135 -3.53 13.52 -5.92
CA ALA A 135 -2.58 13.61 -4.81
C ALA A 135 -1.30 14.41 -5.16
N HIS A 136 -1.09 14.74 -6.44
CA HIS A 136 0.14 15.38 -6.95
C HIS A 136 -0.11 16.64 -7.79
N ALA A 137 -1.25 17.31 -7.62
CA ALA A 137 -1.53 18.58 -8.29
C ALA A 137 -1.18 19.78 -7.39
#